data_0338e67ab2633453bae9a134d8895be9
#
_entry.id   0338e67ab2633453bae9a134d8895be9
#
_cell.length_a   1.000
_cell.length_b   1.000
_cell.length_c   1.000
_cell.angle_alpha   90.00
_cell.angle_beta   90.00
_cell.angle_gamma   90.00
#
_symmetry.space_group_name_H-M   'P 1'
#
loop_
_entity.id
_entity.type
_entity.pdbx_description
1 polymer ?
#
loop_
_entity_poly.entity_id
_entity_poly.type
_entity_poly.pdbx_seq_one_letter_code
_entity_poly.pdbx_strand_id
1 'polypeptide(L)'
;VVANERENVEVEHAYGAWWFSCIPMASIREKGLPLPVFVRCDDVEYGLRSNPTYMTMNGICVWHESFEGRPRASVDCYQYVRNFLVMAACDGFVNTELFMSRVWRNVMLRRRDLEYGAAELLLQGVEDYLRGPEWLMEVDGSALMRKNAQLNDRFVPLADIDPELLDAANLDAI
;
A
#
# COMPACT_ATOMS: atom_id res chain seq x y z
N VAL A 1 -1.07 7.10 -13.65
CA VAL A 1 -2.42 7.63 -13.54
C VAL A 1 -2.81 8.11 -14.92
N VAL A 2 -3.68 7.40 -15.59
CA VAL A 2 -4.25 7.90 -16.84
C VAL A 2 -5.28 8.94 -16.45
N ALA A 3 -4.91 10.18 -16.59
CA ALA A 3 -5.87 11.25 -16.51
C ALA A 3 -6.87 11.09 -17.67
N ASN A 4 -8.13 10.98 -17.36
CA ASN A 4 -9.16 11.16 -18.35
C ASN A 4 -9.24 12.67 -18.64
N GLU A 5 -8.38 13.14 -19.54
CA GLU A 5 -8.19 14.56 -19.80
C GLU A 5 -9.29 15.19 -20.65
N ARG A 6 -10.15 14.40 -21.26
CA ARG A 6 -11.07 14.88 -22.30
C ARG A 6 -12.53 14.60 -22.03
N GLU A 7 -12.86 13.63 -21.22
CA GLU A 7 -14.23 13.17 -21.03
C GLU A 7 -14.51 12.94 -19.53
N ASN A 8 -15.74 13.22 -19.12
CA ASN A 8 -16.24 12.77 -17.83
C ASN A 8 -16.61 11.32 -17.97
N VAL A 9 -16.14 10.48 -17.03
CA VAL A 9 -16.40 9.04 -17.05
C VAL A 9 -17.11 8.65 -15.76
N GLU A 10 -18.22 7.96 -15.92
CA GLU A 10 -18.85 7.23 -14.83
C GLU A 10 -18.23 5.84 -14.74
N VAL A 11 -17.79 5.45 -13.55
CA VAL A 11 -17.07 4.19 -13.34
C VAL A 11 -17.81 3.38 -12.28
N GLU A 12 -18.18 2.16 -12.63
CA GLU A 12 -18.73 1.20 -11.69
C GLU A 12 -17.62 0.56 -10.84
N HIS A 13 -17.93 0.24 -9.58
CA HIS A 13 -17.01 -0.42 -8.66
C HIS A 13 -15.65 0.29 -8.48
N ALA A 14 -15.69 1.61 -8.49
CA ALA A 14 -14.52 2.43 -8.23
C ALA A 14 -14.41 2.82 -6.76
N TYR A 15 -13.30 3.42 -6.40
CA TYR A 15 -13.11 4.08 -5.12
C TYR A 15 -12.42 5.43 -5.34
N GLY A 16 -12.59 6.35 -4.40
CA GLY A 16 -11.90 7.64 -4.41
C GLY A 16 -10.76 7.62 -3.40
N ALA A 17 -9.54 7.94 -3.86
CA ALA A 17 -8.40 8.08 -2.98
C ALA A 17 -8.62 9.22 -1.96
N TRP A 18 -8.26 9.01 -0.70
CA TRP A 18 -8.56 9.94 0.39
C TRP A 18 -7.58 11.12 0.54
N TRP A 19 -7.01 11.57 -0.54
CA TRP A 19 -6.24 12.82 -0.51
C TRP A 19 -7.11 14.04 -0.24
N PHE A 20 -8.35 14.01 -0.74
CA PHE A 20 -9.41 14.93 -0.40
C PHE A 20 -10.74 14.21 -0.57
N SER A 21 -11.44 13.98 0.52
CA SER A 21 -12.68 13.20 0.52
C SER A 21 -13.71 13.82 1.43
N CYS A 22 -14.96 13.77 1.00
CA CYS A 22 -16.12 14.14 1.81
C CYS A 22 -17.10 12.95 1.80
N ILE A 23 -17.27 12.33 2.96
CA ILE A 23 -18.12 11.16 3.12
C ILE A 23 -19.43 11.59 3.74
N PRO A 24 -20.60 11.33 3.11
CA PRO A 24 -21.89 11.64 3.67
C PRO A 24 -22.12 10.94 5.01
N MET A 25 -22.66 11.66 5.99
CA MET A 25 -23.00 11.07 7.30
C MET A 25 -23.99 9.92 7.21
N ALA A 26 -24.82 9.90 6.18
CA ALA A 26 -25.74 8.78 5.92
C ALA A 26 -24.97 7.49 5.63
N SER A 27 -23.91 7.56 4.83
CA SER A 27 -23.05 6.39 4.54
C SER A 27 -22.35 5.88 5.82
N ILE A 28 -21.85 6.79 6.67
CA ILE A 28 -21.25 6.39 7.94
C ILE A 28 -22.25 5.73 8.88
N ARG A 29 -23.50 6.23 8.92
CA ARG A 29 -24.56 5.63 9.75
C ARG A 29 -24.98 4.24 9.25
N GLU A 30 -24.97 4.04 7.94
CA GLU A 30 -25.36 2.78 7.31
C GLU A 30 -24.23 1.74 7.33
N LYS A 31 -23.02 2.13 6.97
CA LYS A 31 -21.87 1.24 6.74
C LYS A 31 -20.87 1.21 7.89
N GLY A 32 -21.02 2.08 8.89
CA GLY A 32 -20.06 2.24 9.97
C GLY A 32 -18.84 3.07 9.58
N LEU A 33 -17.87 3.10 10.49
CA LEU A 33 -16.59 3.76 10.27
C LEU A 33 -15.67 2.92 9.37
N PRO A 34 -14.65 3.52 8.76
CA PRO A 34 -13.58 2.78 8.11
C PRO A 34 -12.92 1.77 9.05
N LEU A 35 -12.36 0.70 8.48
CA LEU A 35 -11.55 -0.26 9.24
C LEU A 35 -10.33 0.44 9.87
N PRO A 36 -9.81 -0.08 11.00
CA PRO A 36 -8.66 0.50 11.70
C PRO A 36 -7.34 0.15 10.98
N VAL A 37 -7.31 0.35 9.69
CA VAL A 37 -6.13 0.12 8.83
C VAL A 37 -5.67 1.46 8.25
N PHE A 38 -4.36 1.66 8.24
CA PHE A 38 -3.70 2.86 7.73
C PHE A 38 -2.21 2.52 7.50
N VAL A 39 -1.63 2.90 6.46
CA VAL A 39 -1.95 3.49 5.16
C VAL A 39 -2.10 2.32 4.18
N ARG A 40 -2.70 2.48 3.03
CA ARG A 40 -3.04 1.44 2.05
C ARG A 40 -4.32 0.66 2.40
N CYS A 41 -5.15 0.50 1.42
CA CYS A 41 -6.43 -0.21 1.45
C CYS A 41 -7.54 0.42 2.30
N ASP A 42 -7.30 1.44 3.07
CA ASP A 42 -8.29 2.19 3.85
C ASP A 42 -9.35 2.85 2.98
N ASP A 43 -8.94 3.59 1.97
CA ASP A 43 -9.79 4.25 0.99
C ASP A 43 -10.46 3.25 0.03
N VAL A 44 -9.72 2.21 -0.36
CA VAL A 44 -10.21 1.16 -1.26
C VAL A 44 -11.34 0.36 -0.59
N GLU A 45 -11.09 -0.15 0.63
CA GLU A 45 -12.07 -0.94 1.38
C GLU A 45 -13.36 -0.17 1.60
N TYR A 46 -13.23 1.02 2.18
CA TYR A 46 -14.40 1.83 2.51
C TYR A 46 -15.15 2.29 1.26
N GLY A 47 -14.44 2.62 0.19
CA GLY A 47 -15.02 2.98 -1.09
C GLY A 47 -15.82 1.84 -1.70
N LEU A 48 -15.26 0.63 -1.75
CA LEU A 48 -15.96 -0.55 -2.28
C LEU A 48 -17.14 -0.97 -1.41
N ARG A 49 -16.99 -1.00 -0.09
CA ARG A 49 -18.05 -1.35 0.87
C ARG A 49 -19.20 -0.34 0.86
N SER A 50 -18.90 0.92 0.70
CA SER A 50 -19.91 1.98 0.63
C SER A 50 -20.65 2.00 -0.71
N ASN A 51 -20.03 1.48 -1.76
CA ASN A 51 -20.56 1.39 -3.12
C ASN A 51 -21.27 2.68 -3.59
N PRO A 52 -20.64 3.86 -3.48
CA PRO A 52 -21.23 5.10 -3.93
C PRO A 52 -21.21 5.21 -5.46
N THR A 53 -22.05 6.06 -6.00
CA THR A 53 -21.93 6.45 -7.40
C THR A 53 -20.76 7.41 -7.57
N TYR A 54 -19.83 7.08 -8.46
CA TYR A 54 -18.68 7.90 -8.77
C TYR A 54 -18.86 8.59 -10.12
N MET A 55 -18.48 9.83 -10.15
CA MET A 55 -18.39 10.61 -11.39
C MET A 55 -17.04 11.32 -11.42
N THR A 56 -16.28 11.11 -12.49
CA THR A 56 -15.03 11.83 -12.73
C THR A 56 -15.30 13.04 -13.60
N MET A 57 -14.99 14.22 -13.09
CA MET A 57 -15.22 15.48 -13.80
C MET A 57 -13.88 16.15 -14.15
N ASN A 58 -13.76 16.59 -15.39
CA ASN A 58 -12.59 17.38 -15.81
C ASN A 58 -12.53 18.70 -15.02
N GLY A 59 -11.33 19.10 -14.64
CA GLY A 59 -11.09 20.32 -13.87
C GLY A 59 -11.25 20.16 -12.35
N ILE A 60 -11.75 19.01 -11.86
CA ILE A 60 -11.77 18.69 -10.44
C ILE A 60 -10.71 17.63 -10.18
N CYS A 61 -9.60 18.03 -9.58
CA CYS A 61 -8.44 17.16 -9.39
C CYS A 61 -7.64 17.53 -8.14
N VAL A 62 -6.79 16.61 -7.73
CA VAL A 62 -5.79 16.80 -6.68
C VAL A 62 -4.40 16.70 -7.31
N TRP A 63 -3.55 17.64 -6.98
CA TRP A 63 -2.13 17.60 -7.37
C TRP A 63 -1.36 16.84 -6.30
N HIS A 64 -0.79 15.72 -6.67
CA HIS A 64 -0.03 14.87 -5.78
C HIS A 64 1.33 14.55 -6.38
N GLU A 65 2.38 14.64 -5.55
CA GLU A 65 3.72 14.24 -5.97
C GLU A 65 3.76 12.75 -6.30
N SER A 66 4.52 12.38 -7.33
CA SER A 66 4.70 10.96 -7.70
C SER A 66 5.29 10.16 -6.53
N PHE A 67 4.84 8.92 -6.40
CA PHE A 67 5.43 7.94 -5.47
C PHE A 67 6.71 7.30 -6.03
N GLU A 68 7.03 7.53 -7.30
CA GLU A 68 8.22 6.99 -7.93
C GLU A 68 9.50 7.48 -7.25
N GLY A 69 10.48 6.60 -7.11
CA GLY A 69 11.75 6.94 -6.47
C GLY A 69 11.71 7.05 -4.94
N ARG A 70 10.57 6.75 -4.31
CA ARG A 70 10.42 6.76 -2.84
C ARG A 70 9.83 5.45 -2.29
N PRO A 71 10.36 4.28 -2.66
CA PRO A 71 9.85 3.03 -2.12
C PRO A 71 10.05 2.98 -0.61
N ARG A 72 9.00 2.58 0.11
CA ARG A 72 9.02 2.38 1.56
C ARG A 72 8.51 0.98 1.84
N ALA A 73 9.39 0.04 2.07
CA ALA A 73 9.01 -1.35 2.32
C ALA A 73 8.03 -1.49 3.49
N SER A 74 8.15 -0.63 4.52
CA SER A 74 7.17 -0.59 5.63
C SER A 74 5.75 -0.24 5.18
N VAL A 75 5.58 0.49 4.06
CA VAL A 75 4.28 0.84 3.49
C VAL A 75 3.91 -0.12 2.35
N ASP A 76 4.82 -0.29 1.40
CA ASP A 76 4.54 -0.98 0.13
C ASP A 76 4.59 -2.52 0.26
N CYS A 77 5.26 -3.02 1.29
CA CYS A 77 5.29 -4.45 1.62
C CYS A 77 4.41 -4.74 2.83
N TYR A 78 4.75 -4.22 4.02
CA TYR A 78 4.05 -4.58 5.26
C TYR A 78 2.60 -4.10 5.29
N GLN A 79 2.37 -2.78 5.19
CA GLN A 79 1.01 -2.22 5.30
C GLN A 79 0.11 -2.75 4.20
N TYR A 80 0.63 -2.81 2.97
CA TYR A 80 -0.13 -3.33 1.85
C TYR A 80 -0.57 -4.78 2.07
N VAL A 81 0.33 -5.70 2.44
CA VAL A 81 0.01 -7.12 2.62
C VAL A 81 -0.98 -7.30 3.77
N ARG A 82 -0.70 -6.73 4.96
CA ARG A 82 -1.58 -6.87 6.12
C ARG A 82 -2.98 -6.31 5.84
N ASN A 83 -3.04 -5.07 5.35
CA ASN A 83 -4.31 -4.38 5.15
C ASN A 83 -5.12 -5.00 4.00
N PHE A 84 -4.45 -5.49 2.95
CA PHE A 84 -5.13 -6.21 1.87
C PHE A 84 -5.77 -7.53 2.36
N LEU A 85 -5.09 -8.27 3.23
CA LEU A 85 -5.65 -9.49 3.83
C LEU A 85 -6.84 -9.17 4.75
N VAL A 86 -6.76 -8.08 5.53
CA VAL A 86 -7.88 -7.61 6.37
C VAL A 86 -9.08 -7.24 5.50
N MET A 87 -8.86 -6.45 4.45
CA MET A 87 -9.89 -6.07 3.48
C MET A 87 -10.52 -7.32 2.83
N ALA A 88 -9.69 -8.26 2.38
CA ALA A 88 -10.16 -9.51 1.78
C ALA A 88 -11.03 -10.35 2.74
N ALA A 89 -10.67 -10.36 4.01
CA ALA A 89 -11.44 -11.08 5.04
C ALA A 89 -12.80 -10.42 5.33
N CYS A 90 -12.87 -9.09 5.24
CA CYS A 90 -14.12 -8.35 5.49
C CYS A 90 -15.07 -8.39 4.29
N ASP A 91 -14.55 -8.23 3.09
CA ASP A 91 -15.38 -8.03 1.87
C ASP A 91 -15.51 -9.27 0.99
N GLY A 92 -14.67 -10.28 1.18
CA GLY A 92 -14.79 -11.59 0.53
C GLY A 92 -14.59 -11.62 -0.99
N PHE A 93 -14.14 -10.52 -1.62
CA PHE A 93 -14.03 -10.40 -3.08
C PHE A 93 -12.65 -10.74 -3.64
N VAL A 94 -11.73 -11.21 -2.83
CA VAL A 94 -10.33 -11.46 -3.22
C VAL A 94 -10.04 -12.93 -3.36
N ASN A 95 -9.34 -13.31 -4.43
CA ASN A 95 -8.72 -14.62 -4.53
C ASN A 95 -7.46 -14.66 -3.63
N THR A 96 -7.65 -15.12 -2.40
CA THR A 96 -6.60 -15.17 -1.37
C THR A 96 -5.45 -16.09 -1.76
N GLU A 97 -5.72 -17.19 -2.44
CA GLU A 97 -4.67 -18.12 -2.92
C GLU A 97 -3.75 -17.43 -3.93
N LEU A 98 -4.33 -16.78 -4.92
CA LEU A 98 -3.56 -16.01 -5.91
C LEU A 98 -2.77 -14.87 -5.25
N PHE A 99 -3.37 -14.20 -4.28
CA PHE A 99 -2.69 -13.14 -3.54
C PHE A 99 -1.48 -13.68 -2.76
N MET A 100 -1.65 -14.77 -2.02
CA MET A 100 -0.56 -15.40 -1.27
C MET A 100 0.56 -15.90 -2.18
N SER A 101 0.23 -16.44 -3.35
CA SER A 101 1.22 -16.82 -4.37
C SER A 101 2.05 -15.61 -4.84
N ARG A 102 1.41 -14.45 -4.99
CA ARG A 102 2.09 -13.18 -5.33
C ARG A 102 2.98 -12.68 -4.19
N VAL A 103 2.50 -12.75 -2.94
CA VAL A 103 3.30 -12.41 -1.75
C VAL A 103 4.55 -13.27 -1.72
N TRP A 104 4.40 -14.59 -1.85
CA TRP A 104 5.53 -15.51 -1.87
C TRP A 104 6.54 -15.20 -2.98
N ARG A 105 6.05 -14.97 -4.19
CA ARG A 105 6.91 -14.57 -5.31
C ARG A 105 7.68 -13.27 -5.00
N ASN A 106 7.01 -12.28 -4.41
CA ASN A 106 7.67 -11.03 -4.02
C ASN A 106 8.74 -11.26 -2.95
N VAL A 107 8.49 -12.10 -1.95
CA VAL A 107 9.51 -12.48 -0.95
C VAL A 107 10.74 -13.06 -1.64
N MET A 108 10.58 -13.96 -2.61
CA MET A 108 11.70 -14.55 -3.35
C MET A 108 12.45 -13.50 -4.19
N LEU A 109 11.74 -12.57 -4.83
CA LEU A 109 12.34 -11.49 -5.61
C LEU A 109 13.15 -10.55 -4.71
N ARG A 110 12.57 -10.09 -3.59
CA ARG A 110 13.28 -9.23 -2.64
C ARG A 110 14.53 -9.88 -2.07
N ARG A 111 14.47 -11.17 -1.75
CA ARG A 111 15.65 -11.93 -1.31
C ARG A 111 16.73 -12.03 -2.40
N ARG A 112 16.33 -12.27 -3.64
CA ARG A 112 17.26 -12.29 -4.78
C ARG A 112 17.95 -10.94 -4.96
N ASP A 113 17.21 -9.87 -4.78
CA ASP A 113 17.68 -8.49 -4.96
C ASP A 113 18.37 -7.94 -3.68
N LEU A 114 18.61 -8.81 -2.67
CA LEU A 114 19.26 -8.53 -1.37
C LEU A 114 18.47 -7.55 -0.47
N GLU A 115 17.21 -7.27 -0.80
CA GLU A 115 16.30 -6.42 -0.02
C GLU A 115 15.68 -7.22 1.14
N TYR A 116 16.49 -7.67 2.08
CA TYR A 116 16.06 -8.57 3.17
C TYR A 116 15.02 -7.92 4.10
N GLY A 117 15.15 -6.61 4.37
CA GLY A 117 14.18 -5.87 5.17
C GLY A 117 12.79 -5.87 4.52
N ALA A 118 12.71 -5.67 3.20
CA ALA A 118 11.45 -5.73 2.47
C ALA A 118 10.86 -7.15 2.46
N ALA A 119 11.69 -8.19 2.33
CA ALA A 119 11.25 -9.58 2.39
C ALA A 119 10.69 -9.94 3.78
N GLU A 120 11.34 -9.49 4.86
CA GLU A 120 10.87 -9.66 6.24
C GLU A 120 9.54 -8.95 6.45
N LEU A 121 9.40 -7.72 5.98
CA LEU A 121 8.17 -6.93 6.10
C LEU A 121 6.98 -7.54 5.36
N LEU A 122 7.19 -8.20 4.22
CA LEU A 122 6.14 -8.96 3.54
C LEU A 122 5.61 -10.11 4.41
N LEU A 123 6.51 -10.89 5.02
CA LEU A 123 6.15 -12.01 5.90
C LEU A 123 5.49 -11.51 7.19
N GLN A 124 6.05 -10.47 7.81
CA GLN A 124 5.47 -9.86 9.01
C GLN A 124 4.05 -9.34 8.76
N GLY A 125 3.76 -8.81 7.56
CA GLY A 125 2.40 -8.40 7.19
C GLY A 125 1.39 -9.54 7.24
N VAL A 126 1.79 -10.74 6.81
CA VAL A 126 0.98 -11.97 6.91
C VAL A 126 0.86 -12.43 8.37
N GLU A 127 1.97 -12.46 9.11
CA GLU A 127 1.99 -12.90 10.52
C GLU A 127 1.10 -12.01 11.38
N ASP A 128 1.19 -10.70 11.22
CA ASP A 128 0.38 -9.76 12.00
C ASP A 128 -1.11 -9.82 11.62
N TYR A 129 -1.45 -10.13 10.38
CA TYR A 129 -2.83 -10.46 9.99
C TYR A 129 -3.34 -11.72 10.73
N LEU A 130 -2.51 -12.75 10.83
CA LEU A 130 -2.86 -14.01 11.48
C LEU A 130 -3.04 -13.90 13.01
N ARG A 131 -2.61 -12.80 13.62
CA ARG A 131 -2.86 -12.50 15.05
C ARG A 131 -4.32 -12.19 15.34
N GLY A 132 -5.09 -11.88 14.31
CA GLY A 132 -6.52 -11.70 14.43
C GLY A 132 -6.97 -10.25 14.69
N PRO A 133 -8.31 -10.05 14.71
CA PRO A 133 -8.90 -8.73 14.81
C PRO A 133 -8.66 -8.05 16.15
N GLU A 134 -8.62 -8.77 17.25
CA GLU A 134 -8.37 -8.21 18.59
C GLU A 134 -7.01 -7.52 18.62
N TRP A 135 -5.98 -8.18 18.12
CA TRP A 135 -4.66 -7.58 18.04
C TRP A 135 -4.66 -6.33 17.15
N LEU A 136 -5.35 -6.37 16.01
CA LEU A 136 -5.44 -5.24 15.09
C LEU A 136 -6.08 -4.01 15.75
N MET A 137 -7.07 -4.21 16.60
CA MET A 137 -7.77 -3.15 17.33
C MET A 137 -6.93 -2.54 18.47
N GLU A 138 -6.02 -3.31 19.06
CA GLU A 138 -5.25 -2.93 20.24
C GLU A 138 -3.85 -2.41 19.91
N VAL A 139 -3.30 -2.76 18.75
CA VAL A 139 -1.94 -2.42 18.37
C VAL A 139 -1.74 -0.90 18.23
N ASP A 140 -0.65 -0.38 18.83
CA ASP A 140 -0.19 0.98 18.53
C ASP A 140 0.38 1.04 17.11
N GLY A 141 -0.47 1.43 16.16
CA GLY A 141 -0.11 1.54 14.74
C GLY A 141 1.04 2.52 14.49
N SER A 142 1.15 3.59 15.29
CA SER A 142 2.24 4.56 15.16
C SER A 142 3.59 3.99 15.62
N ALA A 143 3.60 3.27 16.73
CA ALA A 143 4.81 2.59 17.21
C ALA A 143 5.26 1.50 16.23
N LEU A 144 4.30 0.71 15.73
CA LEU A 144 4.55 -0.33 14.73
C LEU A 144 5.11 0.24 13.42
N MET A 145 4.56 1.36 12.94
CA MET A 145 5.05 2.04 11.75
C MET A 145 6.49 2.52 11.92
N ARG A 146 6.82 3.12 13.07
CA ARG A 146 8.19 3.55 13.40
C ARG A 146 9.17 2.37 13.46
N LYS A 147 8.75 1.26 14.06
CA LYS A 147 9.54 0.02 14.12
C LYS A 147 9.83 -0.51 12.72
N ASN A 148 8.80 -0.66 11.91
CA ASN A 148 8.92 -1.21 10.56
C ASN A 148 9.71 -0.29 9.61
N ALA A 149 9.66 1.02 9.82
CA ALA A 149 10.44 1.98 9.04
C ALA A 149 11.97 1.81 9.19
N GLN A 150 12.42 1.13 10.25
CA GLN A 150 13.85 0.81 10.43
C GLN A 150 14.36 -0.23 9.43
N LEU A 151 13.45 -1.00 8.86
CA LEU A 151 13.73 -2.01 7.83
C LEU A 151 13.62 -1.47 6.39
N ASN A 152 13.30 -0.18 6.23
CA ASN A 152 13.31 0.44 4.90
C ASN A 152 14.76 0.57 4.40
N ASP A 153 14.95 0.25 3.13
CA ASP A 153 16.24 0.46 2.47
C ASP A 153 16.60 1.95 2.48
N ARG A 154 17.88 2.22 2.63
CA ARG A 154 18.43 3.57 2.57
C ARG A 154 19.12 3.77 1.23
N PHE A 155 18.63 4.75 0.48
CA PHE A 155 19.31 5.18 -0.73
C PHE A 155 20.51 6.05 -0.36
N VAL A 156 21.67 5.66 -0.85
CA VAL A 156 22.91 6.43 -0.72
C VAL A 156 23.16 7.11 -2.06
N PRO A 157 23.43 8.43 -2.09
CA PRO A 157 23.84 9.10 -3.31
C PRO A 157 25.07 8.44 -3.92
N LEU A 158 25.10 8.35 -5.24
CA LEU A 158 26.21 7.71 -5.95
C LEU A 158 27.58 8.33 -5.59
N ALA A 159 27.60 9.63 -5.32
CA ALA A 159 28.81 10.36 -4.90
C ALA A 159 29.33 9.95 -3.51
N ASP A 160 28.50 9.31 -2.68
CA ASP A 160 28.86 8.88 -1.33
C ASP A 160 29.27 7.40 -1.29
N ILE A 161 29.24 6.70 -2.43
CA ILE A 161 29.66 5.31 -2.57
C ILE A 161 31.17 5.27 -2.84
N ASP A 162 31.87 4.32 -2.17
CA ASP A 162 33.29 4.09 -2.38
C ASP A 162 33.58 3.82 -3.88
N PRO A 163 34.47 4.60 -4.52
CA PRO A 163 34.83 4.41 -5.92
C PRO A 163 35.27 2.97 -6.26
N GLU A 164 35.95 2.28 -5.35
CA GLU A 164 36.40 0.89 -5.58
C GLU A 164 35.19 -0.06 -5.68
N LEU A 165 34.09 0.20 -4.97
CA LEU A 165 32.87 -0.56 -5.07
C LEU A 165 32.11 -0.26 -6.39
N LEU A 166 32.16 0.97 -6.87
CA LEU A 166 31.56 1.36 -8.15
C LEU A 166 32.30 0.70 -9.31
N ASP A 167 33.63 0.71 -9.30
CA ASP A 167 34.45 0.05 -10.31
C ASP A 167 34.23 -1.46 -10.31
N ALA A 168 34.18 -2.09 -9.11
CA ALA A 168 33.89 -3.52 -8.98
C ALA A 168 32.50 -3.91 -9.49
N ALA A 169 31.52 -3.02 -9.40
CA ALA A 169 30.17 -3.24 -9.90
C ALA A 169 30.02 -3.02 -11.41
N ASN A 170 31.08 -2.54 -12.09
CA ASN A 170 31.12 -2.31 -13.53
C ASN A 170 29.94 -1.42 -14.03
N LEU A 171 29.64 -0.37 -13.27
CA LEU A 171 28.51 0.55 -13.54
C LEU A 171 28.76 1.50 -14.71
N ASP A 172 29.97 1.53 -15.29
CA ASP A 172 30.28 2.29 -16.52
C ASP A 172 29.60 1.74 -17.79
N ALA A 173 28.87 0.63 -17.65
CA ALA A 173 28.20 -0.05 -18.76
C ALA A 173 26.66 0.16 -18.79
N ILE A 174 26.12 1.08 -17.95
CA ILE A 174 24.67 1.40 -17.89
C ILE A 174 24.43 2.87 -18.41
#